data_990e7442dacff03e3eb8587ca9d6bf01
#
_entry.id   990e7442dacff03e3eb8587ca9d6bf01
#
_cell.length_a   1.000
_cell.length_b   1.000
_cell.length_c   1.000
_cell.angle_alpha   90.00
_cell.angle_beta   90.00
_cell.angle_gamma   90.00
#
_symmetry.space_group_name_H-M   'P 1'
#
loop_
_entity.id
_entity.type
_entity.pdbx_description
1 polymer ?
#
loop_
_entity_poly.entity_id
_entity_poly.type
_entity_poly.pdbx_seq_one_letter_code
_entity_poly.pdbx_strand_id
1 'polypeptide(L)'
;MRCKRTLLAMIVGWLVVSGAVVCANDVSQTQRAGKTVLAIDGSRFTRNDKPVFLLGFSYYGALGASEESIQRDLDDFQKRGFNWFRLWATWNAYGQDVSALDSKGAVRPRYMDRLKWLLAECDKRGMVVDVTLNRRTGSKEAGGLSNAESHLRAVEALVQTLKRYRNWYLDLANERDVGDARFVSCEELKRLREVVRRLDPERLVTASFGGHDLSESDLRDVLITVGVDFVCPHRPRQAGSPQQTEPRTREVLEMMGEMGQVRPLHYQEPFRRGYGNWVPDADDFLTDLRGAIAGGSAGWCFHNGSQRNGPHGQPRRSFDMRQRRLWEQLDAQDIRFVNAAGSEIKPPK
;
A
#
# COMPACT_ATOMS: atom_id res chain seq x y z
N MET A 1 103.54 -13.86 -4.72
CA MET A 1 102.49 -13.43 -3.79
C MET A 1 101.23 -13.20 -4.61
N ARG A 2 100.32 -14.17 -4.62
CA ARG A 2 99.02 -14.04 -5.29
C ARG A 2 97.97 -14.60 -4.34
N CYS A 3 97.13 -13.71 -3.85
CA CYS A 3 95.98 -13.96 -2.98
C CYS A 3 94.82 -14.54 -3.78
N LYS A 4 94.37 -15.73 -3.53
CA LYS A 4 93.18 -16.35 -4.11
C LYS A 4 91.93 -15.93 -3.25
N ARG A 5 90.97 -15.18 -3.80
CA ARG A 5 89.70 -14.92 -3.18
C ARG A 5 88.74 -16.04 -3.58
N THR A 6 88.21 -16.74 -2.59
CA THR A 6 87.16 -17.74 -2.73
C THR A 6 85.78 -16.98 -2.69
N LEU A 7 84.95 -17.16 -3.72
CA LEU A 7 83.64 -16.60 -3.79
C LEU A 7 82.65 -17.60 -3.19
N LEU A 8 81.98 -17.24 -2.13
CA LEU A 8 80.90 -18.03 -1.51
C LEU A 8 79.56 -17.54 -2.11
N ALA A 9 78.91 -18.39 -2.87
CA ALA A 9 77.57 -18.11 -3.42
C ALA A 9 76.50 -18.42 -2.37
N MET A 10 75.78 -17.37 -1.92
CA MET A 10 74.56 -17.54 -1.12
C MET A 10 73.39 -17.70 -2.06
N ILE A 11 72.72 -18.84 -1.99
CA ILE A 11 71.41 -19.08 -2.64
C ILE A 11 70.35 -18.54 -1.69
N VAL A 12 69.72 -17.45 -2.08
CA VAL A 12 68.52 -16.92 -1.40
C VAL A 12 67.30 -17.59 -2.02
N GLY A 13 66.71 -18.52 -1.29
CA GLY A 13 65.45 -19.14 -1.65
C GLY A 13 64.29 -18.16 -1.42
N TRP A 14 63.56 -17.82 -2.49
CA TRP A 14 62.30 -17.08 -2.42
C TRP A 14 61.19 -18.07 -2.07
N LEU A 15 60.66 -17.96 -0.85
CA LEU A 15 59.38 -18.57 -0.47
C LEU A 15 58.26 -17.68 -1.05
N VAL A 16 57.63 -18.16 -2.12
CA VAL A 16 56.40 -17.56 -2.61
C VAL A 16 55.26 -18.02 -1.69
N VAL A 17 54.88 -17.15 -0.77
CA VAL A 17 53.64 -17.32 -0.01
C VAL A 17 52.51 -16.86 -0.91
N SER A 18 51.81 -17.81 -1.53
CA SER A 18 50.54 -17.56 -2.20
C SER A 18 49.48 -17.22 -1.16
N GLY A 19 49.41 -15.94 -0.80
CA GLY A 19 48.26 -15.42 -0.05
C GLY A 19 47.01 -15.43 -0.94
N ALA A 20 46.10 -16.36 -0.66
CA ALA A 20 44.77 -16.28 -1.22
C ALA A 20 44.11 -14.99 -0.71
N VAL A 21 44.02 -14.00 -1.57
CA VAL A 21 43.15 -12.81 -1.36
C VAL A 21 41.73 -13.34 -1.41
N VAL A 22 41.17 -13.68 -0.26
CA VAL A 22 39.73 -13.88 -0.12
C VAL A 22 39.10 -12.49 -0.32
N CYS A 23 38.56 -12.27 -1.52
CA CYS A 23 37.78 -11.10 -1.80
C CYS A 23 36.58 -11.10 -0.85
N ALA A 24 36.62 -10.22 0.14
CA ALA A 24 35.49 -9.92 1.05
C ALA A 24 34.37 -9.10 0.32
N ASN A 25 33.90 -9.62 -0.83
CA ASN A 25 32.85 -8.96 -1.63
C ASN A 25 31.61 -9.81 -1.81
N ASP A 26 31.35 -10.80 -0.96
CA ASP A 26 30.22 -11.71 -1.16
C ASP A 26 29.21 -11.75 0.00
N VAL A 27 29.20 -10.74 0.89
CA VAL A 27 28.22 -10.68 2.00
C VAL A 27 27.09 -9.68 1.71
N SER A 28 27.13 -8.91 0.62
CA SER A 28 26.10 -7.89 0.32
C SER A 28 25.06 -8.28 -0.74
N GLN A 29 25.12 -9.46 -1.36
CA GLN A 29 24.22 -9.86 -2.45
C GLN A 29 23.17 -10.91 -2.10
N THR A 30 22.94 -11.27 -0.85
CA THR A 30 21.91 -12.25 -0.48
C THR A 30 20.69 -11.69 0.26
N GLN A 31 20.48 -10.38 0.29
CA GLN A 31 19.13 -9.87 0.51
C GLN A 31 18.43 -9.87 -0.85
N ARG A 32 17.91 -11.03 -1.27
CA ARG A 32 17.05 -11.12 -2.45
C ARG A 32 15.94 -10.08 -2.29
N ALA A 33 15.89 -9.14 -3.23
CA ALA A 33 14.69 -8.31 -3.46
C ALA A 33 13.48 -9.25 -3.42
N GLY A 34 12.37 -8.80 -2.83
CA GLY A 34 11.13 -9.58 -2.77
C GLY A 34 10.78 -10.15 -4.15
N LYS A 35 10.14 -11.30 -4.21
CA LYS A 35 9.73 -11.97 -5.45
C LYS A 35 8.81 -11.09 -6.29
N THR A 36 8.06 -10.20 -5.64
CA THR A 36 7.07 -9.29 -6.23
C THR A 36 7.54 -7.85 -6.07
N VAL A 37 7.81 -7.20 -7.18
CA VAL A 37 8.22 -5.79 -7.23
C VAL A 37 7.11 -4.96 -7.85
N LEU A 38 6.58 -3.99 -7.09
CA LEU A 38 5.66 -2.99 -7.58
C LEU A 38 6.45 -1.76 -8.05
N ALA A 39 6.14 -1.28 -9.25
CA ALA A 39 6.70 -0.06 -9.81
C ALA A 39 5.65 0.70 -10.63
N ILE A 40 6.04 1.83 -11.23
CA ILE A 40 5.19 2.67 -12.07
C ILE A 40 5.87 2.85 -13.42
N ASP A 41 5.06 2.75 -14.48
CA ASP A 41 5.43 3.11 -15.85
C ASP A 41 4.33 4.03 -16.42
N GLY A 42 4.64 5.33 -16.52
CA GLY A 42 3.68 6.35 -16.92
C GLY A 42 2.45 6.40 -16.01
N SER A 43 1.27 6.20 -16.57
CA SER A 43 -0.01 6.18 -15.86
C SER A 43 -0.41 4.80 -15.32
N ARG A 44 0.48 3.81 -15.32
CA ARG A 44 0.18 2.42 -14.95
C ARG A 44 1.08 1.93 -13.83
N PHE A 45 0.55 1.01 -13.05
CA PHE A 45 1.40 0.17 -12.21
C PHE A 45 2.02 -0.96 -13.02
N THR A 46 3.22 -1.36 -12.62
CA THR A 46 3.85 -2.59 -13.09
C THR A 46 4.13 -3.52 -11.90
N ARG A 47 4.03 -4.82 -12.17
CA ARG A 47 4.42 -5.87 -11.25
C ARG A 47 5.45 -6.76 -11.95
N ASN A 48 6.68 -6.76 -11.44
CA ASN A 48 7.81 -7.42 -12.07
C ASN A 48 7.94 -7.00 -13.56
N ASP A 49 7.97 -5.69 -13.79
CA ASP A 49 8.09 -5.01 -15.09
C ASP A 49 6.94 -5.27 -16.10
N LYS A 50 5.86 -5.91 -15.65
CA LYS A 50 4.68 -6.15 -16.48
C LYS A 50 3.53 -5.25 -16.02
N PRO A 51 2.83 -4.57 -16.95
CA PRO A 51 1.66 -3.77 -16.62
C PRO A 51 0.63 -4.60 -15.83
N VAL A 52 0.06 -3.99 -14.79
CA VAL A 52 -0.95 -4.63 -13.95
C VAL A 52 -2.02 -3.62 -13.56
N PHE A 53 -3.28 -4.03 -13.62
CA PHE A 53 -4.38 -3.32 -12.97
C PHE A 53 -4.51 -3.86 -11.55
N LEU A 54 -4.50 -2.98 -10.55
CA LEU A 54 -4.65 -3.35 -9.15
C LEU A 54 -6.13 -3.51 -8.79
N LEU A 55 -6.67 -4.74 -8.87
CA LEU A 55 -7.99 -5.08 -8.35
C LEU A 55 -7.87 -5.51 -6.90
N GLY A 56 -8.49 -4.77 -5.99
CA GLY A 56 -8.31 -5.01 -4.57
C GLY A 56 -9.55 -4.97 -3.73
N PHE A 57 -9.34 -5.14 -2.44
CA PHE A 57 -10.38 -5.12 -1.41
C PHE A 57 -9.88 -4.46 -0.12
N SER A 58 -10.82 -3.94 0.68
CA SER A 58 -10.49 -3.40 2.00
C SER A 58 -10.22 -4.53 2.98
N TYR A 59 -9.10 -4.42 3.71
CA TYR A 59 -8.67 -5.43 4.70
C TYR A 59 -8.11 -4.76 5.95
N TYR A 60 -8.81 -3.72 6.43
CA TYR A 60 -8.30 -2.74 7.41
C TYR A 60 -7.81 -3.36 8.71
N GLY A 61 -8.59 -4.24 9.30
CA GLY A 61 -8.28 -4.90 10.58
C GLY A 61 -7.50 -6.21 10.45
N ALA A 62 -6.89 -6.51 9.30
CA ALA A 62 -6.23 -7.78 9.00
C ALA A 62 -5.18 -8.20 10.04
N LEU A 63 -4.50 -7.24 10.66
CA LEU A 63 -3.48 -7.55 11.68
C LEU A 63 -4.07 -8.22 12.93
N GLY A 64 -5.38 -8.16 13.13
CA GLY A 64 -6.10 -8.86 14.21
C GLY A 64 -6.50 -10.30 13.87
N ALA A 65 -6.48 -10.68 12.60
CA ALA A 65 -6.88 -12.02 12.15
C ALA A 65 -5.80 -13.08 12.44
N SER A 66 -6.18 -14.35 12.48
CA SER A 66 -5.24 -15.45 12.51
C SER A 66 -4.52 -15.61 11.15
N GLU A 67 -3.34 -16.21 11.14
CA GLU A 67 -2.61 -16.49 9.90
C GLU A 67 -3.39 -17.38 8.96
N GLU A 68 -4.05 -18.40 9.49
CA GLU A 68 -4.91 -19.31 8.73
C GLU A 68 -6.09 -18.56 8.07
N SER A 69 -6.76 -17.67 8.82
CA SER A 69 -7.84 -16.85 8.27
C SER A 69 -7.36 -15.95 7.14
N ILE A 70 -6.20 -15.31 7.33
CA ILE A 70 -5.59 -14.47 6.30
C ILE A 70 -5.24 -15.29 5.04
N GLN A 71 -4.58 -16.44 5.20
CA GLN A 71 -4.22 -17.29 4.06
C GLN A 71 -5.45 -17.73 3.26
N ARG A 72 -6.50 -18.18 3.95
CA ARG A 72 -7.76 -18.57 3.31
C ARG A 72 -8.44 -17.40 2.59
N ASP A 73 -8.46 -16.21 3.19
CA ASP A 73 -9.01 -15.01 2.54
C ASP A 73 -8.20 -14.64 1.29
N LEU A 74 -6.87 -14.60 1.39
CA LEU A 74 -6.01 -14.32 0.25
C LEU A 74 -6.22 -15.33 -0.90
N ASP A 75 -6.35 -16.63 -0.59
CA ASP A 75 -6.60 -17.66 -1.58
C ASP A 75 -7.97 -17.47 -2.26
N ASP A 76 -9.01 -17.15 -1.50
CA ASP A 76 -10.37 -16.95 -2.02
C ASP A 76 -10.45 -15.71 -2.93
N PHE A 77 -9.81 -14.60 -2.56
CA PHE A 77 -9.77 -13.39 -3.37
C PHE A 77 -8.86 -13.58 -4.60
N GLN A 78 -7.68 -14.18 -4.44
CA GLN A 78 -6.74 -14.39 -5.53
C GLN A 78 -7.32 -15.27 -6.64
N LYS A 79 -8.04 -16.35 -6.29
CA LYS A 79 -8.76 -17.21 -7.26
C LYS A 79 -9.77 -16.44 -8.11
N ARG A 80 -10.19 -15.25 -7.68
CA ARG A 80 -11.13 -14.37 -8.37
C ARG A 80 -10.48 -13.16 -9.03
N GLY A 81 -9.15 -13.19 -9.17
CA GLY A 81 -8.40 -12.15 -9.88
C GLY A 81 -7.96 -10.96 -9.02
N PHE A 82 -8.28 -10.96 -7.73
CA PHE A 82 -7.80 -9.91 -6.84
C PHE A 82 -6.29 -10.07 -6.59
N ASN A 83 -5.57 -8.97 -6.68
CA ASN A 83 -4.11 -8.97 -6.61
C ASN A 83 -3.54 -7.88 -5.69
N TRP A 84 -4.42 -7.17 -4.98
CA TRP A 84 -4.10 -6.07 -4.09
C TRP A 84 -5.13 -5.97 -2.96
N PHE A 85 -4.72 -5.41 -1.82
CA PHE A 85 -5.65 -5.01 -0.77
C PHE A 85 -5.10 -3.83 0.05
N ARG A 86 -6.02 -3.15 0.73
CA ARG A 86 -5.73 -2.01 1.58
C ARG A 86 -5.80 -2.40 3.05
N LEU A 87 -4.69 -2.20 3.76
CA LEU A 87 -4.52 -2.50 5.19
C LEU A 87 -4.10 -1.23 5.93
N TRP A 88 -4.63 -1.03 7.13
CA TRP A 88 -4.21 0.08 7.97
C TRP A 88 -3.21 -0.37 9.03
N ALA A 89 -2.00 0.22 9.01
CA ALA A 89 -0.96 -0.06 10.02
C ALA A 89 -1.32 0.54 11.38
N THR A 90 -2.26 1.48 11.41
CA THR A 90 -2.77 2.15 12.61
C THR A 90 -4.28 1.96 12.74
N TRP A 91 -4.75 0.70 12.75
CA TRP A 91 -6.17 0.40 12.90
C TRP A 91 -6.55 0.22 14.37
N ASN A 92 -7.32 1.20 14.88
CA ASN A 92 -7.96 1.10 16.18
C ASN A 92 -9.39 1.66 16.07
N ALA A 93 -10.35 0.79 15.94
CA ALA A 93 -11.75 1.14 15.79
C ALA A 93 -12.64 0.03 16.33
N TYR A 94 -13.85 0.37 16.71
CA TYR A 94 -14.89 -0.58 17.15
C TYR A 94 -14.45 -1.48 18.31
N GLY A 95 -13.73 -0.91 19.28
CA GLY A 95 -13.26 -1.63 20.46
C GLY A 95 -12.11 -2.59 20.20
N GLN A 96 -11.43 -2.48 19.07
CA GLN A 96 -10.23 -3.28 18.77
C GLN A 96 -9.06 -2.39 18.34
N ASP A 97 -7.90 -2.60 18.94
CA ASP A 97 -6.63 -2.00 18.55
C ASP A 97 -5.68 -3.07 18.05
N VAL A 98 -5.56 -3.15 16.72
CA VAL A 98 -4.66 -4.07 16.02
C VAL A 98 -3.55 -3.32 15.28
N SER A 99 -3.25 -2.10 15.72
CA SER A 99 -2.24 -1.24 15.12
C SER A 99 -0.84 -1.84 15.24
N ALA A 100 -0.05 -1.78 14.17
CA ALA A 100 1.38 -2.10 14.17
C ALA A 100 2.22 -0.98 14.82
N LEU A 101 1.64 0.21 14.94
CA LEU A 101 2.23 1.40 15.56
C LEU A 101 1.25 1.99 16.58
N ASP A 102 1.77 2.52 17.67
CA ASP A 102 0.95 3.25 18.64
C ASP A 102 0.69 4.70 18.23
N SER A 103 -0.09 5.43 19.01
CA SER A 103 -0.42 6.84 18.75
C SER A 103 0.77 7.80 18.78
N LYS A 104 1.92 7.35 19.28
CA LYS A 104 3.19 8.10 19.29
C LYS A 104 4.12 7.69 18.14
N GLY A 105 3.67 6.77 17.27
CA GLY A 105 4.44 6.24 16.15
C GLY A 105 5.44 5.15 16.53
N ALA A 106 5.42 4.66 17.78
CA ALA A 106 6.30 3.58 18.21
C ALA A 106 5.78 2.21 17.77
N VAL A 107 6.71 1.29 17.46
CA VAL A 107 6.40 -0.05 17.01
C VAL A 107 5.72 -0.86 18.10
N ARG A 108 4.65 -1.55 17.75
CA ARG A 108 3.99 -2.58 18.57
C ARG A 108 4.38 -3.96 18.04
N PRO A 109 5.33 -4.66 18.68
CA PRO A 109 6.03 -5.82 18.09
C PRO A 109 5.07 -6.89 17.53
N ARG A 110 4.07 -7.30 18.31
CA ARG A 110 3.09 -8.32 17.90
C ARG A 110 2.47 -8.05 16.53
N TYR A 111 2.00 -6.83 16.30
CA TYR A 111 1.30 -6.47 15.07
C TYR A 111 2.25 -6.08 13.95
N MET A 112 3.41 -5.56 14.27
CA MET A 112 4.48 -5.32 13.29
C MET A 112 5.02 -6.67 12.74
N ASP A 113 5.18 -7.68 13.60
CA ASP A 113 5.59 -9.02 13.16
C ASP A 113 4.50 -9.66 12.28
N ARG A 114 3.23 -9.46 12.63
CA ARG A 114 2.12 -9.86 11.78
C ARG A 114 2.14 -9.15 10.42
N LEU A 115 2.43 -7.86 10.38
CA LEU A 115 2.54 -7.10 9.13
C LEU A 115 3.71 -7.59 8.27
N LYS A 116 4.88 -7.86 8.86
CA LYS A 116 6.01 -8.46 8.13
C LYS A 116 5.66 -9.83 7.54
N TRP A 117 5.03 -10.68 8.34
CA TRP A 117 4.57 -12.00 7.88
C TRP A 117 3.57 -11.88 6.72
N LEU A 118 2.60 -10.99 6.84
CA LEU A 118 1.57 -10.77 5.82
C LEU A 118 2.20 -10.26 4.51
N LEU A 119 3.13 -9.32 4.56
CA LEU A 119 3.86 -8.87 3.36
C LEU A 119 4.64 -10.01 2.70
N ALA A 120 5.31 -10.86 3.50
CA ALA A 120 6.01 -12.04 2.98
C ALA A 120 5.06 -13.05 2.34
N GLU A 121 3.88 -13.24 2.92
CA GLU A 121 2.85 -14.13 2.40
C GLU A 121 2.24 -13.62 1.09
N CYS A 122 2.01 -12.31 1.00
CA CYS A 122 1.59 -11.64 -0.22
C CYS A 122 2.66 -11.67 -1.32
N ASP A 123 3.94 -11.52 -0.95
CA ASP A 123 5.06 -11.59 -1.88
C ASP A 123 5.12 -12.96 -2.60
N LYS A 124 4.90 -14.06 -1.87
CA LYS A 124 4.81 -15.41 -2.45
C LYS A 124 3.68 -15.54 -3.48
N ARG A 125 2.58 -14.83 -3.28
CA ARG A 125 1.37 -14.85 -4.11
C ARG A 125 1.40 -13.84 -5.27
N GLY A 126 2.40 -12.98 -5.34
CA GLY A 126 2.40 -11.88 -6.31
C GLY A 126 1.37 -10.80 -6.00
N MET A 127 0.96 -10.64 -4.73
CA MET A 127 -0.01 -9.65 -4.31
C MET A 127 0.68 -8.39 -3.77
N VAL A 128 0.03 -7.24 -4.03
CA VAL A 128 0.47 -5.92 -3.55
C VAL A 128 -0.32 -5.53 -2.31
N VAL A 129 0.31 -4.83 -1.39
CA VAL A 129 -0.30 -4.35 -0.16
C VAL A 129 -0.20 -2.83 -0.05
N ASP A 130 -1.34 -2.20 0.14
CA ASP A 130 -1.41 -0.81 0.62
C ASP A 130 -1.24 -0.81 2.14
N VAL A 131 -0.21 -0.15 2.61
CA VAL A 131 0.00 0.09 4.04
C VAL A 131 -0.39 1.53 4.33
N THR A 132 -1.57 1.71 4.92
CA THR A 132 -2.13 3.03 5.20
C THR A 132 -1.87 3.47 6.63
N LEU A 133 -1.55 4.75 6.80
CA LEU A 133 -1.51 5.42 8.10
C LEU A 133 -2.79 6.23 8.34
N ASN A 134 -3.36 6.08 9.52
CA ASN A 134 -4.46 6.92 9.97
C ASN A 134 -3.93 8.19 10.62
N ARG A 135 -4.34 9.33 10.10
CA ARG A 135 -3.99 10.67 10.62
C ARG A 135 -4.79 11.09 11.87
N ARG A 136 -5.86 10.35 12.25
CA ARG A 136 -6.76 10.78 13.33
C ARG A 136 -6.14 10.59 14.70
N THR A 137 -6.31 11.62 15.52
CA THR A 137 -6.09 11.55 16.94
C THR A 137 -7.45 11.49 17.62
N GLY A 138 -7.94 10.36 17.91
CA GLY A 138 -9.03 10.16 18.87
C GLY A 138 -10.27 11.01 18.71
N SER A 139 -11.17 10.89 19.24
CA SER A 139 -12.26 11.37 19.99
C SER A 139 -13.07 10.22 20.61
N LYS A 140 -13.23 9.10 20.01
CA LYS A 140 -13.87 7.91 20.58
C LYS A 140 -13.20 6.62 20.10
N GLU A 141 -12.32 6.73 19.13
CA GLU A 141 -11.53 5.65 18.55
C GLU A 141 -10.07 6.02 18.75
N ALA A 142 -9.51 5.66 19.89
CA ALA A 142 -8.09 5.83 20.16
C ALA A 142 -7.27 5.07 19.12
N GLY A 143 -6.32 5.68 18.41
CA GLY A 143 -5.48 4.92 17.51
C GLY A 143 -4.94 5.63 16.28
N GLY A 144 -5.24 6.90 16.08
CA GLY A 144 -4.54 7.69 15.08
C GLY A 144 -3.25 8.29 15.64
N LEU A 145 -2.38 8.73 14.74
CA LEU A 145 -1.13 9.40 15.10
C LEU A 145 -1.42 10.76 15.75
N SER A 146 -0.82 11.00 16.92
CA SER A 146 -1.21 12.12 17.78
C SER A 146 -0.89 13.49 17.20
N ASN A 147 0.19 13.61 16.43
CA ASN A 147 0.70 14.87 15.88
C ASN A 147 1.71 14.58 14.75
N ALA A 148 2.24 15.63 14.13
CA ALA A 148 3.20 15.53 13.04
C ALA A 148 4.48 14.76 13.43
N GLU A 149 4.95 14.91 14.64
CA GLU A 149 6.15 14.23 15.13
C GLU A 149 5.92 12.72 15.30
N SER A 150 4.75 12.33 15.82
CA SER A 150 4.34 10.91 15.90
C SER A 150 4.16 10.32 14.51
N HIS A 151 3.65 11.10 13.57
CA HIS A 151 3.48 10.69 12.18
C HIS A 151 4.84 10.44 11.50
N LEU A 152 5.78 11.33 11.70
CA LEU A 152 7.15 11.20 11.20
C LEU A 152 7.81 9.91 11.72
N ARG A 153 7.74 9.67 13.04
CA ARG A 153 8.26 8.44 13.64
C ARG A 153 7.59 7.20 13.10
N ALA A 154 6.27 7.24 12.86
CA ALA A 154 5.53 6.12 12.28
C ALA A 154 6.01 5.77 10.86
N VAL A 155 6.16 6.77 10.00
CA VAL A 155 6.71 6.59 8.63
C VAL A 155 8.12 6.02 8.70
N GLU A 156 8.98 6.59 9.53
CA GLU A 156 10.36 6.14 9.71
C GLU A 156 10.42 4.67 10.16
N ALA A 157 9.65 4.30 11.18
CA ALA A 157 9.57 2.94 11.70
C ALA A 157 9.08 1.93 10.66
N LEU A 158 8.01 2.27 9.89
CA LEU A 158 7.49 1.40 8.83
C LEU A 158 8.51 1.18 7.73
N VAL A 159 9.09 2.27 7.20
CA VAL A 159 10.00 2.16 6.07
C VAL A 159 11.27 1.39 6.46
N GLN A 160 11.88 1.69 7.60
CA GLN A 160 13.05 0.96 8.09
C GLN A 160 12.77 -0.53 8.29
N THR A 161 11.60 -0.87 8.85
CA THR A 161 11.24 -2.26 9.15
C THR A 161 10.88 -3.06 7.91
N LEU A 162 10.22 -2.42 6.92
CA LEU A 162 9.59 -3.11 5.79
C LEU A 162 10.33 -2.92 4.46
N LYS A 163 11.43 -2.17 4.40
CA LYS A 163 12.14 -1.82 3.15
C LYS A 163 12.55 -3.02 2.28
N ARG A 164 12.80 -4.18 2.90
CA ARG A 164 13.17 -5.41 2.16
C ARG A 164 12.07 -5.97 1.26
N TYR A 165 10.80 -5.66 1.57
CA TYR A 165 9.65 -6.07 0.75
C TYR A 165 9.42 -5.03 -0.34
N ARG A 166 9.18 -5.47 -1.57
CA ARG A 166 8.95 -4.59 -2.73
C ARG A 166 7.51 -4.62 -3.22
N ASN A 167 6.66 -5.41 -2.60
CA ASN A 167 5.25 -5.63 -2.93
C ASN A 167 4.29 -4.74 -2.13
N TRP A 168 4.71 -3.59 -1.65
CA TRP A 168 3.85 -2.66 -0.93
C TRP A 168 4.16 -1.20 -1.23
N TYR A 169 3.18 -0.36 -1.03
CA TYR A 169 3.32 1.09 -1.04
C TYR A 169 2.75 1.70 0.25
N LEU A 170 3.08 2.95 0.51
CA LEU A 170 2.65 3.67 1.70
C LEU A 170 1.63 4.75 1.33
N ASP A 171 0.40 4.65 1.87
CA ASP A 171 -0.49 5.79 1.96
C ASP A 171 -0.12 6.59 3.22
N LEU A 172 0.52 7.74 3.00
CA LEU A 172 1.06 8.58 4.06
C LEU A 172 -0.01 9.07 5.03
N ALA A 173 -1.23 9.33 4.54
CA ALA A 173 -2.32 9.82 5.37
C ALA A 173 -3.68 9.50 4.71
N ASN A 174 -4.48 8.63 5.35
CA ASN A 174 -5.85 8.42 4.92
C ASN A 174 -6.68 9.71 4.97
N GLU A 175 -7.28 10.09 3.83
CA GLU A 175 -8.15 11.27 3.71
C GLU A 175 -7.51 12.52 4.33
N ARG A 176 -6.32 12.88 3.84
CA ARG A 176 -5.45 13.92 4.40
C ARG A 176 -6.15 15.28 4.58
N ASP A 177 -7.16 15.56 3.76
CA ASP A 177 -7.88 16.81 3.57
C ASP A 177 -9.19 16.92 4.36
N VAL A 178 -9.64 15.84 5.00
CA VAL A 178 -10.86 15.87 5.81
C VAL A 178 -10.64 16.72 7.07
N GLY A 179 -11.49 17.73 7.25
CA GLY A 179 -11.44 18.67 8.36
C GLY A 179 -12.01 18.11 9.69
N ASP A 180 -11.56 16.92 10.09
CA ASP A 180 -11.89 16.32 11.38
C ASP A 180 -10.77 16.57 12.44
N ALA A 181 -10.49 15.61 13.32
CA ALA A 181 -9.57 15.81 14.44
C ALA A 181 -8.14 16.21 14.02
N ARG A 182 -7.66 15.81 12.82
CA ARG A 182 -6.32 16.14 12.36
C ARG A 182 -6.25 16.25 10.83
N PHE A 183 -6.04 17.45 10.34
CA PHE A 183 -5.67 17.75 8.95
C PHE A 183 -4.18 17.51 8.75
N VAL A 184 -3.78 16.93 7.61
CA VAL A 184 -2.36 16.77 7.24
C VAL A 184 -2.05 17.70 6.08
N SER A 185 -1.28 18.73 6.33
CA SER A 185 -0.93 19.74 5.33
C SER A 185 0.02 19.19 4.25
N CYS A 186 0.09 19.88 3.12
CA CYS A 186 1.06 19.55 2.07
C CYS A 186 2.50 19.64 2.57
N GLU A 187 2.81 20.62 3.43
CA GLU A 187 4.12 20.75 4.05
C GLU A 187 4.47 19.55 4.93
N GLU A 188 3.51 19.07 5.73
CA GLU A 188 3.70 17.86 6.53
C GLU A 188 3.89 16.63 5.61
N LEU A 189 3.03 16.44 4.60
CA LEU A 189 3.16 15.33 3.65
C LEU A 189 4.51 15.34 2.93
N LYS A 190 4.99 16.50 2.51
CA LYS A 190 6.30 16.66 1.88
C LYS A 190 7.42 16.17 2.80
N ARG A 191 7.41 16.59 4.08
CA ARG A 191 8.38 16.12 5.08
C ARG A 191 8.32 14.61 5.30
N LEU A 192 7.11 14.02 5.37
CA LEU A 192 6.94 12.58 5.49
C LEU A 192 7.51 11.85 4.26
N ARG A 193 7.23 12.35 3.05
CA ARG A 193 7.78 11.80 1.81
C ARG A 193 9.31 11.89 1.75
N GLU A 194 9.89 13.00 2.18
CA GLU A 194 11.35 13.18 2.25
C GLU A 194 12.02 12.14 3.14
N VAL A 195 11.39 11.77 4.26
CA VAL A 195 11.86 10.67 5.10
C VAL A 195 11.82 9.34 4.35
N VAL A 196 10.73 9.06 3.64
CA VAL A 196 10.65 7.83 2.83
C VAL A 196 11.76 7.80 1.79
N ARG A 197 11.96 8.89 1.03
CA ARG A 197 13.00 8.96 -0.02
C ARG A 197 14.42 8.80 0.52
N ARG A 198 14.69 9.30 1.71
CA ARG A 198 15.99 9.12 2.38
C ARG A 198 16.24 7.67 2.79
N LEU A 199 15.23 6.95 3.24
CA LEU A 199 15.34 5.59 3.80
C LEU A 199 15.18 4.49 2.75
N ASP A 200 14.30 4.70 1.78
CA ASP A 200 14.00 3.77 0.68
C ASP A 200 13.57 4.60 -0.56
N PRO A 201 14.52 5.03 -1.39
CA PRO A 201 14.25 5.93 -2.54
C PRO A 201 13.23 5.39 -3.54
N GLU A 202 13.11 4.08 -3.66
CA GLU A 202 12.22 3.40 -4.60
C GLU A 202 10.83 3.08 -4.03
N ARG A 203 10.57 3.40 -2.74
CA ARG A 203 9.27 3.14 -2.13
C ARG A 203 8.21 4.06 -2.71
N LEU A 204 7.16 3.46 -3.29
CA LEU A 204 6.03 4.23 -3.78
C LEU A 204 5.22 4.79 -2.61
N VAL A 205 4.82 6.05 -2.74
CA VAL A 205 4.02 6.77 -1.76
C VAL A 205 2.86 7.50 -2.41
N THR A 206 1.76 7.57 -1.67
CA THR A 206 0.59 8.39 -1.98
C THR A 206 0.06 9.06 -0.71
N ALA A 207 -0.93 9.91 -0.85
CA ALA A 207 -1.80 10.39 0.22
C ALA A 207 -3.20 10.47 -0.34
N SER A 208 -4.16 9.80 0.33
CA SER A 208 -5.53 9.75 -0.16
C SER A 208 -6.33 10.99 0.21
N PHE A 209 -7.39 11.25 -0.57
CA PHE A 209 -8.32 12.34 -0.37
C PHE A 209 -9.68 11.83 0.13
N GLY A 210 -10.38 12.63 0.93
CA GLY A 210 -11.74 12.35 1.38
C GLY A 210 -12.75 12.30 0.23
N GLY A 211 -13.93 11.81 0.49
CA GLY A 211 -14.97 11.44 -0.48
C GLY A 211 -15.47 12.54 -1.43
N HIS A 212 -14.61 13.07 -2.28
CA HIS A 212 -14.94 14.02 -3.35
C HIS A 212 -14.17 13.70 -4.65
N ASP A 213 -14.59 14.28 -5.76
CA ASP A 213 -13.85 14.25 -7.02
C ASP A 213 -12.73 15.30 -6.96
N LEU A 214 -11.54 14.96 -7.46
CA LEU A 214 -10.37 15.84 -7.38
C LEU A 214 -10.48 17.04 -8.29
N SER A 215 -10.10 18.21 -7.77
CA SER A 215 -9.88 19.43 -8.51
C SER A 215 -8.43 19.57 -9.00
N GLU A 216 -8.19 20.51 -9.90
CA GLU A 216 -6.84 20.87 -10.32
C GLU A 216 -5.95 21.30 -9.12
N SER A 217 -6.53 22.01 -8.15
CA SER A 217 -5.84 22.42 -6.94
C SER A 217 -5.37 21.22 -6.11
N ASP A 218 -6.23 20.20 -5.95
CA ASP A 218 -5.87 18.97 -5.23
C ASP A 218 -4.71 18.25 -5.92
N LEU A 219 -4.73 18.18 -7.25
CA LEU A 219 -3.68 17.55 -8.03
C LEU A 219 -2.36 18.33 -7.92
N ARG A 220 -2.39 19.66 -8.00
CA ARG A 220 -1.19 20.50 -7.80
C ARG A 220 -0.59 20.30 -6.41
N ASP A 221 -1.43 20.24 -5.39
CA ASP A 221 -1.02 20.00 -4.01
C ASP A 221 -0.20 18.72 -3.90
N VAL A 222 -0.74 17.59 -4.34
CA VAL A 222 -0.07 16.30 -4.11
C VAL A 222 0.98 15.96 -5.14
N LEU A 223 0.80 16.33 -6.41
CA LEU A 223 1.76 15.97 -7.47
C LEU A 223 2.93 16.95 -7.56
N ILE A 224 2.68 18.26 -7.40
CA ILE A 224 3.71 19.30 -7.56
C ILE A 224 4.30 19.65 -6.19
N THR A 225 3.48 19.98 -5.21
CA THR A 225 3.97 20.46 -3.90
C THR A 225 4.53 19.32 -3.06
N VAL A 226 3.82 18.21 -2.95
CA VAL A 226 4.26 17.03 -2.19
C VAL A 226 5.13 16.11 -3.03
N GLY A 227 4.77 15.84 -4.28
CA GLY A 227 5.47 14.97 -5.20
C GLY A 227 5.18 13.49 -4.95
N VAL A 228 3.92 13.11 -4.67
CA VAL A 228 3.51 11.69 -4.56
C VAL A 228 3.71 10.96 -5.90
N ASP A 229 3.79 9.64 -5.84
CA ASP A 229 4.06 8.83 -7.02
C ASP A 229 2.80 8.52 -7.83
N PHE A 230 1.62 8.56 -7.20
CA PHE A 230 0.32 8.32 -7.81
C PHE A 230 -0.80 8.93 -6.97
N VAL A 231 -1.99 9.04 -7.54
CA VAL A 231 -3.11 9.77 -6.94
C VAL A 231 -4.21 8.79 -6.50
N CYS A 232 -4.76 9.01 -5.29
CA CYS A 232 -5.78 8.16 -4.69
C CYS A 232 -6.99 8.95 -4.21
N PRO A 233 -7.99 9.22 -5.09
CA PRO A 233 -9.26 9.80 -4.65
C PRO A 233 -10.15 8.77 -3.97
N HIS A 234 -10.85 9.21 -2.92
CA HIS A 234 -12.02 8.51 -2.39
C HIS A 234 -13.24 9.23 -2.92
N ARG A 235 -13.88 8.67 -3.90
CA ARG A 235 -14.95 9.29 -4.65
C ARG A 235 -16.23 9.57 -3.82
N PRO A 236 -17.15 10.43 -4.30
CA PRO A 236 -18.46 10.63 -3.69
C PRO A 236 -19.21 9.30 -3.49
N ARG A 237 -19.81 9.14 -2.30
CA ARG A 237 -20.47 7.90 -1.86
C ARG A 237 -21.99 8.02 -1.91
N GLN A 238 -22.54 8.40 -3.09
CA GLN A 238 -23.97 8.63 -3.32
C GLN A 238 -24.46 7.89 -4.54
N ALA A 239 -25.78 7.73 -4.65
CA ALA A 239 -26.42 7.17 -5.82
C ALA A 239 -26.01 7.94 -7.09
N GLY A 240 -25.73 7.23 -8.17
CA GLY A 240 -25.24 7.82 -9.43
C GLY A 240 -23.71 8.01 -9.50
N SER A 241 -22.99 7.88 -8.39
CA SER A 241 -21.52 7.95 -8.40
C SER A 241 -20.86 6.91 -9.33
N PRO A 242 -21.31 5.66 -9.42
CA PRO A 242 -20.72 4.66 -10.32
C PRO A 242 -20.76 5.06 -11.79
N GLN A 243 -21.85 5.67 -12.25
CA GLN A 243 -22.02 6.09 -13.64
C GLN A 243 -21.11 7.28 -14.01
N GLN A 244 -20.61 8.01 -13.00
CA GLN A 244 -19.71 9.14 -13.21
C GLN A 244 -18.23 8.74 -13.19
N THR A 245 -17.91 7.52 -12.84
CA THR A 245 -16.51 7.09 -12.65
C THR A 245 -15.68 7.17 -13.93
N GLU A 246 -16.21 6.75 -15.07
CA GLU A 246 -15.49 6.89 -16.35
C GLU A 246 -15.18 8.34 -16.72
N PRO A 247 -16.18 9.25 -16.83
CA PRO A 247 -15.90 10.64 -17.19
C PRO A 247 -15.00 11.34 -16.17
N ARG A 248 -15.16 11.10 -14.88
CA ARG A 248 -14.29 11.69 -13.84
C ARG A 248 -12.87 11.15 -13.88
N THR A 249 -12.69 9.87 -14.20
CA THR A 249 -11.36 9.31 -14.41
C THR A 249 -10.64 9.99 -15.56
N ARG A 250 -11.31 10.17 -16.70
CA ARG A 250 -10.75 10.86 -17.87
C ARG A 250 -10.39 12.32 -17.55
N GLU A 251 -11.29 13.04 -16.89
CA GLU A 251 -11.07 14.43 -16.49
C GLU A 251 -9.82 14.58 -15.60
N VAL A 252 -9.65 13.72 -14.60
CA VAL A 252 -8.46 13.76 -13.72
C VAL A 252 -7.18 13.44 -14.50
N LEU A 253 -7.21 12.45 -15.38
CA LEU A 253 -6.05 12.09 -16.21
C LEU A 253 -5.69 13.21 -17.20
N GLU A 254 -6.68 13.90 -17.76
CA GLU A 254 -6.49 15.08 -18.62
C GLU A 254 -5.85 16.23 -17.87
N MET A 255 -6.38 16.62 -16.70
CA MET A 255 -5.79 17.64 -15.83
C MET A 255 -4.34 17.30 -15.47
N MET A 256 -4.04 16.04 -15.15
CA MET A 256 -2.66 15.60 -14.89
C MET A 256 -1.78 15.73 -16.14
N GLY A 257 -2.30 15.39 -17.32
CA GLY A 257 -1.60 15.56 -18.61
C GLY A 257 -1.27 17.02 -18.90
N GLU A 258 -2.21 17.94 -18.69
CA GLU A 258 -2.02 19.38 -18.87
C GLU A 258 -0.95 19.95 -17.92
N MET A 259 -0.81 19.36 -16.71
CA MET A 259 0.24 19.69 -15.75
C MET A 259 1.60 19.04 -16.11
N GLY A 260 1.69 18.23 -17.16
CA GLY A 260 2.88 17.43 -17.45
C GLY A 260 3.15 16.31 -16.44
N GLN A 261 2.14 15.91 -15.68
CA GLN A 261 2.24 14.90 -14.63
C GLN A 261 1.51 13.62 -15.02
N VAL A 262 2.17 12.73 -15.75
CA VAL A 262 1.61 11.41 -16.10
C VAL A 262 1.88 10.45 -14.93
N ARG A 263 0.84 10.14 -14.16
CA ARG A 263 0.89 9.27 -12.97
C ARG A 263 -0.31 8.32 -12.93
N PRO A 264 -0.24 7.19 -12.22
CA PRO A 264 -1.40 6.35 -11.99
C PRO A 264 -2.49 7.08 -11.19
N LEU A 265 -3.75 6.84 -11.57
CA LEU A 265 -4.93 7.15 -10.78
C LEU A 265 -5.47 5.85 -10.20
N HIS A 266 -5.61 5.76 -8.89
CA HIS A 266 -5.93 4.52 -8.18
C HIS A 266 -7.05 4.74 -7.16
N TYR A 267 -8.19 4.08 -7.36
CA TYR A 267 -9.36 4.20 -6.48
C TYR A 267 -9.22 3.27 -5.27
N GLN A 268 -8.80 3.82 -4.12
CA GLN A 268 -8.62 3.05 -2.87
C GLN A 268 -9.91 2.85 -2.09
N GLU A 269 -10.83 3.82 -2.14
CA GLU A 269 -12.14 3.77 -1.46
C GLU A 269 -13.21 4.43 -2.32
N PRO A 270 -13.74 3.81 -3.37
CA PRO A 270 -14.78 4.44 -4.18
C PRO A 270 -16.06 4.65 -3.36
N PHE A 271 -16.76 3.62 -2.97
CA PHE A 271 -17.93 3.66 -2.07
C PHE A 271 -18.10 2.30 -1.39
N ARG A 272 -19.00 2.23 -0.41
CA ARG A 272 -19.31 1.01 0.31
C ARG A 272 -20.78 0.89 0.64
N ARG A 273 -21.24 -0.34 0.85
CA ARG A 273 -22.61 -0.61 1.27
C ARG A 273 -22.88 -0.11 2.70
N GLY A 274 -24.06 0.44 2.91
CA GLY A 274 -24.49 0.91 4.22
C GLY A 274 -23.77 2.16 4.72
N TYR A 275 -23.30 3.02 3.81
CA TYR A 275 -22.81 4.35 4.13
C TYR A 275 -23.81 5.40 3.66
N GLY A 276 -24.42 6.15 4.60
CA GLY A 276 -25.51 7.05 4.28
C GLY A 276 -26.82 6.33 3.92
N ASN A 277 -27.65 6.94 3.08
CA ASN A 277 -28.97 6.45 2.70
C ASN A 277 -28.97 5.58 1.42
N TRP A 278 -27.85 5.54 0.70
CA TRP A 278 -27.70 4.71 -0.49
C TRP A 278 -27.13 3.34 -0.13
N VAL A 279 -27.74 2.29 -0.68
CA VAL A 279 -27.29 0.91 -0.49
C VAL A 279 -26.92 0.34 -1.85
N PRO A 280 -25.66 0.49 -2.29
CA PRO A 280 -25.18 -0.07 -3.55
C PRO A 280 -25.29 -1.59 -3.55
N ASP A 281 -25.57 -2.14 -4.73
CA ASP A 281 -25.57 -3.59 -4.98
C ASP A 281 -24.35 -4.04 -5.80
N ALA A 282 -24.33 -5.28 -6.24
CA ALA A 282 -23.23 -5.82 -7.03
C ALA A 282 -23.09 -5.14 -8.41
N ASP A 283 -24.20 -4.69 -9.01
CA ASP A 283 -24.17 -4.03 -10.32
C ASP A 283 -23.61 -2.60 -10.21
N ASP A 284 -23.84 -1.91 -9.11
CA ASP A 284 -23.22 -0.62 -8.82
C ASP A 284 -21.70 -0.74 -8.74
N PHE A 285 -21.19 -1.74 -8.01
CA PHE A 285 -19.75 -2.01 -7.93
C PHE A 285 -19.15 -2.39 -9.29
N LEU A 286 -19.85 -3.21 -10.08
CA LEU A 286 -19.40 -3.58 -11.43
C LEU A 286 -19.40 -2.38 -12.38
N THR A 287 -20.42 -1.51 -12.29
CA THR A 287 -20.51 -0.28 -13.08
C THR A 287 -19.34 0.65 -12.78
N ASP A 288 -19.03 0.84 -11.50
CA ASP A 288 -17.92 1.69 -11.06
C ASP A 288 -16.56 1.11 -11.50
N LEU A 289 -16.33 -0.19 -11.31
CA LEU A 289 -15.11 -0.87 -11.76
C LEU A 289 -14.93 -0.77 -13.28
N ARG A 290 -15.98 -1.01 -14.07
CA ARG A 290 -15.95 -0.86 -15.53
C ARG A 290 -15.65 0.58 -15.94
N GLY A 291 -16.28 1.54 -15.29
CA GLY A 291 -16.02 2.97 -15.50
C GLY A 291 -14.57 3.35 -15.18
N ALA A 292 -14.03 2.84 -14.08
CA ALA A 292 -12.63 3.03 -13.72
C ALA A 292 -11.66 2.47 -14.80
N ILE A 293 -11.90 1.26 -15.27
CA ILE A 293 -11.09 0.61 -16.32
C ILE A 293 -11.21 1.40 -17.64
N ALA A 294 -12.44 1.70 -18.07
CA ALA A 294 -12.70 2.41 -19.33
C ALA A 294 -12.15 3.84 -19.31
N GLY A 295 -12.15 4.49 -18.16
CA GLY A 295 -11.56 5.82 -17.95
C GLY A 295 -10.03 5.82 -17.95
N GLY A 296 -9.37 4.66 -17.75
CA GLY A 296 -7.92 4.53 -17.75
C GLY A 296 -7.27 4.56 -16.37
N SER A 297 -8.02 4.29 -15.27
CA SER A 297 -7.42 4.15 -13.95
C SER A 297 -6.45 2.98 -13.88
N ALA A 298 -5.52 3.03 -12.93
CA ALA A 298 -4.51 1.99 -12.73
C ALA A 298 -4.92 0.93 -11.70
N GLY A 299 -6.00 1.18 -10.95
CA GLY A 299 -6.51 0.21 -9.99
C GLY A 299 -7.80 0.66 -9.32
N TRP A 300 -8.47 -0.29 -8.69
CA TRP A 300 -9.76 -0.10 -8.06
C TRP A 300 -9.95 -1.05 -6.87
N CYS A 301 -10.62 -0.59 -5.82
CA CYS A 301 -10.84 -1.29 -4.58
C CYS A 301 -12.31 -1.67 -4.38
N PHE A 302 -12.59 -2.92 -4.12
CA PHE A 302 -13.83 -3.32 -3.49
C PHE A 302 -13.83 -2.86 -2.02
N HIS A 303 -14.43 -1.70 -1.77
CA HIS A 303 -14.53 -1.16 -0.43
C HIS A 303 -15.67 -1.86 0.33
N ASN A 304 -15.35 -3.04 0.88
CA ASN A 304 -16.33 -3.95 1.50
C ASN A 304 -16.72 -3.59 2.94
N GLY A 305 -16.29 -2.43 3.45
CA GLY A 305 -16.48 -2.06 4.84
C GLY A 305 -17.95 -2.06 5.30
N SER A 306 -18.17 -2.21 6.61
CA SER A 306 -19.50 -2.16 7.22
C SER A 306 -19.99 -0.74 7.46
N GLN A 307 -21.30 -0.61 7.61
CA GLN A 307 -21.92 0.62 8.08
C GLN A 307 -21.55 0.88 9.55
N ARG A 308 -21.36 2.15 9.92
CA ARG A 308 -21.09 2.56 11.31
C ARG A 308 -22.18 2.13 12.29
N ASN A 309 -23.43 2.17 11.85
CA ASN A 309 -24.63 1.93 12.65
C ASN A 309 -25.37 0.68 12.15
N GLY A 310 -24.67 -0.40 11.88
CA GLY A 310 -25.31 -1.67 11.54
C GLY A 310 -26.31 -2.09 12.63
N PRO A 311 -27.33 -2.92 12.33
CA PRO A 311 -28.44 -3.25 13.22
C PRO A 311 -28.03 -3.72 14.61
N HIS A 312 -26.79 -4.16 14.77
CA HIS A 312 -26.26 -4.69 16.02
C HIS A 312 -25.08 -3.88 16.59
N GLY A 313 -24.78 -2.70 16.02
CA GLY A 313 -23.65 -1.86 16.47
C GLY A 313 -22.28 -2.53 16.39
N GLN A 314 -22.17 -3.71 15.81
CA GLN A 314 -20.95 -4.49 15.73
C GLN A 314 -20.21 -4.26 14.42
N PRO A 315 -18.89 -4.09 14.46
CA PRO A 315 -18.06 -4.01 13.25
C PRO A 315 -18.10 -5.34 12.51
N ARG A 316 -18.06 -5.27 11.19
CA ARG A 316 -18.08 -6.45 10.30
C ARG A 316 -17.03 -6.31 9.22
N ARG A 317 -16.81 -7.40 8.49
CA ARG A 317 -15.97 -7.46 7.30
C ARG A 317 -14.54 -7.01 7.60
N SER A 318 -14.00 -6.07 6.86
CA SER A 318 -12.62 -5.61 7.02
C SER A 318 -12.32 -4.95 8.38
N PHE A 319 -13.30 -4.72 9.22
CA PHE A 319 -13.15 -4.00 10.50
C PHE A 319 -12.85 -4.91 11.69
N ASP A 320 -13.48 -6.09 11.75
CA ASP A 320 -13.19 -7.06 12.81
C ASP A 320 -13.11 -8.48 12.24
N MET A 321 -11.90 -9.02 12.20
CA MET A 321 -11.61 -10.35 11.69
C MET A 321 -10.98 -11.27 12.76
N ARG A 322 -11.09 -10.90 14.04
CA ARG A 322 -10.51 -11.70 15.13
C ARG A 322 -11.19 -13.06 15.29
N GLN A 323 -12.48 -13.15 15.03
CA GLN A 323 -13.28 -14.38 15.18
C GLN A 323 -13.75 -14.97 13.86
N ARG A 324 -14.01 -14.14 12.88
CA ARG A 324 -14.49 -14.54 11.56
C ARG A 324 -13.65 -13.89 10.49
N ARG A 325 -13.15 -14.68 9.55
CA ARG A 325 -12.40 -14.17 8.42
C ARG A 325 -13.27 -13.30 7.49
N LEU A 326 -12.66 -12.45 6.68
CA LEU A 326 -13.39 -11.51 5.83
C LEU A 326 -14.40 -12.19 4.91
N TRP A 327 -13.97 -13.26 4.23
CA TRP A 327 -14.83 -14.01 3.30
C TRP A 327 -16.16 -14.47 3.93
N GLU A 328 -16.13 -14.92 5.16
CA GLU A 328 -17.32 -15.41 5.90
C GLU A 328 -18.26 -14.28 6.33
N GLN A 329 -17.84 -13.04 6.17
CA GLN A 329 -18.63 -11.85 6.52
C GLN A 329 -19.26 -11.18 5.30
N LEU A 330 -18.91 -11.59 4.07
CA LEU A 330 -19.48 -11.07 2.84
C LEU A 330 -20.92 -11.56 2.68
N ASP A 331 -21.81 -10.68 2.25
CA ASP A 331 -23.19 -11.03 1.91
C ASP A 331 -23.35 -11.46 0.44
N ALA A 332 -24.57 -11.78 0.04
CA ALA A 332 -24.85 -12.32 -1.29
C ALA A 332 -24.48 -11.33 -2.42
N GLN A 333 -24.65 -10.01 -2.19
CA GLN A 333 -24.27 -8.98 -3.19
C GLN A 333 -22.75 -8.85 -3.29
N ASP A 334 -22.07 -8.87 -2.14
CA ASP A 334 -20.60 -8.84 -2.08
C ASP A 334 -20.01 -10.05 -2.82
N ILE A 335 -20.53 -11.26 -2.56
CA ILE A 335 -20.11 -12.50 -3.22
C ILE A 335 -20.38 -12.47 -4.72
N ARG A 336 -21.56 -11.95 -5.15
CA ARG A 336 -21.90 -11.78 -6.56
C ARG A 336 -20.88 -10.87 -7.26
N PHE A 337 -20.58 -9.73 -6.66
CA PHE A 337 -19.57 -8.81 -7.18
C PHE A 337 -18.19 -9.48 -7.28
N VAL A 338 -17.69 -10.05 -6.17
CA VAL A 338 -16.34 -10.64 -6.11
C VAL A 338 -16.16 -11.77 -7.12
N ASN A 339 -17.20 -12.58 -7.36
CA ASN A 339 -17.15 -13.64 -8.37
C ASN A 339 -17.10 -13.11 -9.82
N ALA A 340 -17.62 -11.92 -10.08
CA ALA A 340 -17.67 -11.31 -11.42
C ALA A 340 -16.46 -10.40 -11.71
N ALA A 341 -15.93 -9.72 -10.68
CA ALA A 341 -14.98 -8.62 -10.82
C ALA A 341 -13.69 -8.99 -11.60
N GLY A 342 -13.13 -10.18 -11.37
CA GLY A 342 -11.90 -10.59 -12.05
C GLY A 342 -12.06 -10.76 -13.56
N SER A 343 -13.27 -11.04 -14.07
CA SER A 343 -13.55 -11.13 -15.50
C SER A 343 -13.59 -9.79 -16.22
N GLU A 344 -13.76 -8.69 -15.49
CA GLU A 344 -13.74 -7.34 -16.04
C GLU A 344 -12.32 -6.87 -16.37
N ILE A 345 -11.31 -7.46 -15.74
CA ILE A 345 -9.90 -7.13 -15.98
C ILE A 345 -9.39 -8.04 -17.11
N LYS A 346 -9.58 -7.62 -18.34
CA LYS A 346 -8.97 -8.31 -19.48
C LYS A 346 -7.48 -7.93 -19.56
N PRO A 347 -6.58 -8.87 -19.87
CA PRO A 347 -5.21 -8.49 -20.19
C PRO A 347 -5.25 -7.50 -21.36
N PRO A 348 -4.36 -6.49 -21.40
CA PRO A 348 -4.26 -5.58 -22.54
C PRO A 348 -4.03 -6.43 -23.79
N LYS A 349 -4.88 -6.20 -24.84
CA LYS A 349 -4.72 -6.82 -26.15
C LYS A 349 -3.45 -6.35 -26.81
#